data_871f4e50176aaf14215b2509a54ff549
#
_entry.id   871f4e50176aaf14215b2509a54ff549
#
_cell.length_a   1.000
_cell.length_b   1.000
_cell.length_c   1.000
_cell.angle_alpha   90.00
_cell.angle_beta   90.00
_cell.angle_gamma   90.00
#
_symmetry.space_group_name_H-M   'P 1'
#
loop_
_entity.id
_entity.type
_entity.pdbx_description
1 polymer ?
#
loop_
_entity_poly.entity_id
_entity_poly.type
_entity_poly.pdbx_seq_one_letter_code
_entity_poly.pdbx_strand_id
1 'polypeptide(L)'
;MMHTRYSRQILFAPIGEAGQKKLMRASVLIVGAGALGSWAIDMLARAGVGKMKIVDRDYVEESNLQRQQLYSMKDVEQKLPKAVAAKARVLQINPSVEIEEYVMHADASNLEPLVQSVDLILDGTDNFDTRFLINDLAVLHKKPWIFGACLGSYGSTLTVIPGVTPCLQCLIRSVPMQTMTCDSMGIISPAVGQVVVHQVTEAIKILLGQTDALRNTYLYFDLWNHEQMSIKISKAKMEDCVTCGTVPTYPFLQFENQTKTSVLCGRDTVQIRPPQALSFSTEEIVKRLTEL
;
A
#
# COMPACT_ATOMS: atom_id res chain seq x y z
N MET A 1 -3.56 27.43 -15.35
CA MET A 1 -3.42 26.16 -16.14
C MET A 1 -4.12 24.92 -15.51
N MET A 2 -4.78 25.06 -14.35
CA MET A 2 -5.55 23.98 -13.70
C MET A 2 -6.65 23.39 -14.61
N HIS A 3 -7.30 24.23 -15.40
CA HIS A 3 -8.45 23.81 -16.21
C HIS A 3 -8.15 22.83 -17.35
N THR A 4 -6.97 22.86 -17.94
CA THR A 4 -6.70 22.03 -19.13
C THR A 4 -6.46 20.56 -18.74
N ARG A 5 -5.56 20.29 -17.79
CA ARG A 5 -5.19 18.92 -17.38
C ARG A 5 -6.39 18.14 -16.81
N TYR A 6 -7.17 18.78 -15.93
CA TYR A 6 -8.24 18.12 -15.19
C TYR A 6 -9.64 18.44 -15.74
N SER A 7 -9.73 19.06 -16.93
CA SER A 7 -11.01 19.54 -17.48
C SER A 7 -12.07 18.45 -17.56
N ARG A 8 -11.70 17.24 -17.96
CA ARG A 8 -12.66 16.11 -18.06
C ARG A 8 -13.04 15.55 -16.68
N GLN A 9 -12.11 15.53 -15.74
CA GLN A 9 -12.36 15.10 -14.38
C GLN A 9 -13.26 16.09 -13.61
N ILE A 10 -13.08 17.38 -13.84
CA ILE A 10 -13.91 18.46 -13.25
C ILE A 10 -15.37 18.39 -13.74
N LEU A 11 -15.62 17.95 -14.98
CA LEU A 11 -16.98 17.78 -15.51
C LEU A 11 -17.77 16.66 -14.80
N PHE A 12 -17.09 15.74 -14.14
CA PHE A 12 -17.75 14.73 -13.31
C PHE A 12 -18.27 15.39 -12.03
N ALA A 13 -19.59 15.54 -11.95
CA ALA A 13 -20.25 16.32 -10.92
C ALA A 13 -19.80 16.03 -9.46
N PRO A 14 -19.58 14.74 -9.06
CA PRO A 14 -19.09 14.43 -7.73
C PRO A 14 -17.69 15.01 -7.39
N ILE A 15 -16.88 15.32 -8.39
CA ILE A 15 -15.57 15.97 -8.22
C ILE A 15 -15.72 17.48 -8.37
N GLY A 16 -16.14 17.96 -9.52
CA GLY A 16 -16.24 19.38 -9.82
C GLY A 16 -14.96 20.16 -9.61
N GLU A 17 -15.00 21.49 -9.69
CA GLU A 17 -13.83 22.34 -9.41
C GLU A 17 -13.42 22.30 -7.94
N ALA A 18 -14.39 22.28 -7.02
CA ALA A 18 -14.14 22.26 -5.59
C ALA A 18 -13.45 20.95 -5.17
N GLY A 19 -13.88 19.82 -5.68
CA GLY A 19 -13.23 18.53 -5.44
C GLY A 19 -11.83 18.47 -6.02
N GLN A 20 -11.61 18.99 -7.23
CA GLN A 20 -10.26 19.05 -7.79
C GLN A 20 -9.30 19.87 -6.92
N LYS A 21 -9.76 20.98 -6.37
CA LYS A 21 -8.95 21.77 -5.43
C LYS A 21 -8.64 21.02 -4.13
N LYS A 22 -9.57 20.17 -3.64
CA LYS A 22 -9.30 19.29 -2.49
C LYS A 22 -8.24 18.26 -2.83
N LEU A 23 -8.34 17.55 -3.97
CA LEU A 23 -7.33 16.59 -4.42
C LEU A 23 -5.94 17.20 -4.52
N MET A 24 -5.84 18.41 -5.06
CA MET A 24 -4.56 19.12 -5.20
C MET A 24 -3.92 19.56 -3.87
N ARG A 25 -4.67 19.54 -2.78
CA ARG A 25 -4.16 19.83 -1.42
C ARG A 25 -3.93 18.58 -0.61
N ALA A 26 -4.48 17.46 -1.06
CA ALA A 26 -4.45 16.20 -0.33
C ALA A 26 -3.05 15.55 -0.37
N SER A 27 -2.78 14.79 0.69
CA SER A 27 -1.56 14.04 0.89
C SER A 27 -1.86 12.55 1.10
N VAL A 28 -1.13 11.67 0.39
CA VAL A 28 -1.33 10.22 0.46
C VAL A 28 0.01 9.52 0.74
N LEU A 29 0.00 8.60 1.70
CA LEU A 29 1.10 7.68 1.92
C LEU A 29 0.80 6.37 1.17
N ILE A 30 1.70 5.96 0.28
CA ILE A 30 1.65 4.68 -0.41
C ILE A 30 2.76 3.80 0.16
N VAL A 31 2.38 2.71 0.82
CA VAL A 31 3.33 1.74 1.38
C VAL A 31 3.41 0.56 0.42
N GLY A 32 4.58 0.41 -0.21
CA GLY A 32 4.83 -0.51 -1.31
C GLY A 32 4.60 0.15 -2.67
N ALA A 33 5.61 0.12 -3.53
CA ALA A 33 5.57 0.58 -4.93
C ALA A 33 5.67 -0.60 -5.92
N GLY A 34 5.23 -1.79 -5.47
CA GLY A 34 5.16 -3.00 -6.26
C GLY A 34 3.97 -3.03 -7.23
N ALA A 35 3.33 -4.20 -7.36
CA ALA A 35 2.21 -4.38 -8.30
C ALA A 35 1.08 -3.39 -8.05
N LEU A 36 0.49 -3.38 -6.86
CA LEU A 36 -0.63 -2.49 -6.52
C LEU A 36 -0.18 -1.03 -6.45
N GLY A 37 0.93 -0.76 -5.75
CA GLY A 37 1.39 0.62 -5.52
C GLY A 37 1.77 1.36 -6.80
N SER A 38 2.42 0.71 -7.77
CA SER A 38 2.80 1.36 -9.03
C SER A 38 1.59 1.85 -9.84
N TRP A 39 0.51 1.07 -9.90
CA TRP A 39 -0.76 1.48 -10.52
C TRP A 39 -1.43 2.61 -9.75
N ALA A 40 -1.47 2.50 -8.41
CA ALA A 40 -2.08 3.51 -7.56
C ALA A 40 -1.37 4.86 -7.67
N ILE A 41 -0.04 4.87 -7.64
CA ILE A 41 0.79 6.07 -7.80
C ILE A 41 0.50 6.75 -9.16
N ASP A 42 0.46 5.98 -10.26
CA ASP A 42 0.14 6.52 -11.59
C ASP A 42 -1.24 7.16 -11.62
N MET A 43 -2.27 6.45 -11.13
CA MET A 43 -3.64 6.94 -11.16
C MET A 43 -3.84 8.18 -10.27
N LEU A 44 -3.28 8.20 -9.06
CA LEU A 44 -3.36 9.35 -8.15
C LEU A 44 -2.62 10.57 -8.69
N ALA A 45 -1.45 10.38 -9.32
CA ALA A 45 -0.70 11.44 -9.98
C ALA A 45 -1.51 12.08 -11.14
N ARG A 46 -2.18 11.25 -11.96
CA ARG A 46 -3.04 11.71 -13.04
C ARG A 46 -4.30 12.40 -12.54
N ALA A 47 -4.87 11.92 -11.41
CA ALA A 47 -6.00 12.56 -10.75
C ALA A 47 -5.64 13.90 -10.10
N GLY A 48 -4.35 14.20 -9.91
CA GLY A 48 -3.86 15.45 -9.36
C GLY A 48 -3.90 15.51 -7.84
N VAL A 49 -3.64 14.39 -7.17
CA VAL A 49 -3.33 14.39 -5.72
C VAL A 49 -2.06 15.21 -5.52
N GLY A 50 -2.12 16.18 -4.60
CA GLY A 50 -1.08 17.21 -4.48
C GLY A 50 0.25 16.70 -3.95
N LYS A 51 0.20 15.75 -2.99
CA LYS A 51 1.40 15.20 -2.36
C LYS A 51 1.29 13.69 -2.19
N MET A 52 2.36 12.98 -2.56
CA MET A 52 2.49 11.55 -2.29
C MET A 52 3.81 11.23 -1.60
N LYS A 53 3.74 10.40 -0.55
CA LYS A 53 4.88 9.79 0.13
C LYS A 53 4.92 8.33 -0.26
N ILE A 54 6.03 7.87 -0.83
CA ILE A 54 6.19 6.53 -1.37
C ILE A 54 7.26 5.79 -0.59
N VAL A 55 6.89 4.71 0.07
CA VAL A 55 7.80 3.86 0.84
C VAL A 55 7.95 2.52 0.13
N ASP A 56 9.16 2.19 -0.30
CA ASP A 56 9.52 0.87 -0.83
C ASP A 56 11.02 0.64 -0.65
N ARG A 57 11.42 -0.59 -0.28
CA ARG A 57 12.82 -0.97 -0.09
C ARG A 57 13.45 -1.62 -1.31
N ASP A 58 12.63 -2.08 -2.26
CA ASP A 58 13.07 -2.91 -3.36
C ASP A 58 13.57 -2.11 -4.56
N TYR A 59 14.26 -2.83 -5.45
CA TYR A 59 14.73 -2.35 -6.72
C TYR A 59 13.84 -2.85 -7.87
N VAL A 60 13.89 -2.14 -8.99
CA VAL A 60 13.16 -2.56 -10.20
C VAL A 60 13.86 -3.76 -10.83
N GLU A 61 13.09 -4.81 -11.14
CA GLU A 61 13.55 -6.03 -11.78
C GLU A 61 12.73 -6.31 -13.04
N GLU A 62 13.32 -7.00 -14.02
CA GLU A 62 12.65 -7.33 -15.27
C GLU A 62 11.36 -8.15 -15.05
N SER A 63 11.39 -9.10 -14.10
CA SER A 63 10.23 -9.90 -13.69
C SER A 63 9.06 -9.07 -13.16
N ASN A 64 9.29 -7.82 -12.80
CA ASN A 64 8.26 -6.90 -12.29
C ASN A 64 7.47 -6.23 -13.41
N LEU A 65 8.07 -6.03 -14.59
CA LEU A 65 7.54 -5.17 -15.65
C LEU A 65 6.19 -5.62 -16.20
N GLN A 66 5.89 -6.92 -16.14
CA GLN A 66 4.62 -7.46 -16.60
C GLN A 66 3.39 -6.97 -15.80
N ARG A 67 3.59 -6.42 -14.57
CA ARG A 67 2.50 -5.96 -13.69
C ARG A 67 2.74 -4.64 -12.96
N GLN A 68 3.96 -4.10 -12.97
CA GLN A 68 4.35 -2.85 -12.30
C GLN A 68 4.52 -1.74 -13.34
N GLN A 69 3.42 -1.12 -13.74
CA GLN A 69 3.32 -0.27 -14.94
C GLN A 69 4.12 1.05 -14.89
N LEU A 70 4.60 1.49 -13.74
CA LEU A 70 5.42 2.71 -13.66
C LEU A 70 6.82 2.51 -14.24
N TYR A 71 7.31 1.28 -14.29
CA TYR A 71 8.71 0.97 -14.56
C TYR A 71 8.94 0.51 -15.99
N SER A 72 10.19 0.64 -16.42
CA SER A 72 10.67 0.30 -17.77
C SER A 72 11.98 -0.48 -17.71
N MET A 73 12.41 -1.04 -18.84
CA MET A 73 13.73 -1.68 -18.97
C MET A 73 14.88 -0.76 -18.57
N LYS A 74 14.76 0.55 -18.83
CA LYS A 74 15.76 1.54 -18.43
C LYS A 74 15.97 1.57 -16.92
N ASP A 75 14.89 1.44 -16.14
CA ASP A 75 14.96 1.43 -14.66
C ASP A 75 15.62 0.13 -14.16
N VAL A 76 15.39 -1.00 -14.84
CA VAL A 76 16.07 -2.27 -14.59
C VAL A 76 17.58 -2.18 -14.85
N GLU A 77 17.98 -1.68 -16.03
CA GLU A 77 19.38 -1.50 -16.42
C GLU A 77 20.13 -0.58 -15.46
N GLN A 78 19.48 0.46 -14.98
CA GLN A 78 20.02 1.41 -14.00
C GLN A 78 19.95 0.91 -12.56
N LYS A 79 19.35 -0.25 -12.31
CA LYS A 79 19.14 -0.82 -10.97
C LYS A 79 18.53 0.19 -10.00
N LEU A 80 17.50 0.92 -10.44
CA LEU A 80 16.89 1.95 -9.63
C LEU A 80 16.04 1.35 -8.49
N PRO A 81 16.09 1.95 -7.28
CA PRO A 81 15.09 1.66 -6.25
C PRO A 81 13.68 2.03 -6.76
N LYS A 82 12.68 1.20 -6.45
CA LYS A 82 11.29 1.40 -6.91
C LYS A 82 10.73 2.78 -6.54
N ALA A 83 10.95 3.24 -5.31
CA ALA A 83 10.49 4.56 -4.87
C ALA A 83 11.12 5.71 -5.69
N VAL A 84 12.41 5.61 -6.04
CA VAL A 84 13.13 6.60 -6.86
C VAL A 84 12.62 6.60 -8.30
N ALA A 85 12.47 5.41 -8.91
CA ALA A 85 11.93 5.27 -10.27
C ALA A 85 10.48 5.79 -10.34
N ALA A 86 9.66 5.48 -9.33
CA ALA A 86 8.28 5.98 -9.23
C ALA A 86 8.23 7.51 -9.19
N LYS A 87 9.06 8.17 -8.38
CA LYS A 87 9.16 9.64 -8.35
C LYS A 87 9.52 10.20 -9.71
N ALA A 88 10.57 9.68 -10.34
CA ALA A 88 11.00 10.14 -11.65
C ALA A 88 9.87 10.03 -12.69
N ARG A 89 9.12 8.92 -12.66
CA ARG A 89 8.00 8.70 -13.55
C ARG A 89 6.83 9.64 -13.28
N VAL A 90 6.47 9.85 -12.01
CA VAL A 90 5.39 10.79 -11.64
C VAL A 90 5.68 12.20 -12.12
N LEU A 91 6.92 12.70 -11.98
CA LEU A 91 7.29 14.03 -12.45
C LEU A 91 7.16 14.19 -13.98
N GLN A 92 7.32 13.11 -14.74
CA GLN A 92 7.03 13.09 -16.18
C GLN A 92 5.53 13.12 -16.47
N ILE A 93 4.71 12.47 -15.65
CA ILE A 93 3.25 12.43 -15.80
C ILE A 93 2.64 13.76 -15.38
N ASN A 94 2.99 14.23 -14.18
CA ASN A 94 2.41 15.42 -13.56
C ASN A 94 3.44 16.15 -12.69
N PRO A 95 4.17 17.13 -13.23
CA PRO A 95 5.21 17.86 -12.52
C PRO A 95 4.69 18.74 -11.36
N SER A 96 3.36 18.89 -11.22
CA SER A 96 2.75 19.67 -10.13
C SER A 96 2.56 18.84 -8.85
N VAL A 97 2.80 17.54 -8.89
CA VAL A 97 2.66 16.66 -7.72
C VAL A 97 3.97 16.65 -6.94
N GLU A 98 3.89 16.90 -5.64
CA GLU A 98 5.02 16.77 -4.73
C GLU A 98 5.22 15.29 -4.35
N ILE A 99 6.44 14.76 -4.55
CA ILE A 99 6.79 13.38 -4.24
C ILE A 99 7.95 13.34 -3.25
N GLU A 100 7.71 12.66 -2.14
CA GLU A 100 8.75 12.24 -1.21
C GLU A 100 8.94 10.72 -1.32
N GLU A 101 10.14 10.31 -1.73
CA GLU A 101 10.52 8.90 -1.86
C GLU A 101 11.33 8.42 -0.65
N TYR A 102 11.00 7.23 -0.16
CA TYR A 102 11.67 6.61 0.98
C TYR A 102 12.09 5.19 0.59
N VAL A 103 13.40 5.01 0.37
CA VAL A 103 13.99 3.69 0.10
C VAL A 103 14.31 3.02 1.43
N MET A 104 13.31 2.39 2.03
CA MET A 104 13.45 1.79 3.35
C MET A 104 12.46 0.65 3.55
N HIS A 105 12.78 -0.25 4.47
CA HIS A 105 11.81 -1.20 5.00
C HIS A 105 10.82 -0.47 5.90
N ALA A 106 9.53 -0.77 5.75
CA ALA A 106 8.48 -0.22 6.60
C ALA A 106 8.48 -0.89 7.98
N ASP A 107 8.74 -0.14 9.03
CA ASP A 107 8.61 -0.54 10.43
C ASP A 107 7.85 0.52 11.23
N ALA A 108 7.54 0.24 12.48
CA ALA A 108 6.75 1.14 13.32
C ALA A 108 7.41 2.52 13.48
N SER A 109 8.73 2.54 13.68
CA SER A 109 9.47 3.77 14.00
C SER A 109 9.55 4.74 12.82
N ASN A 110 9.70 4.20 11.59
CA ASN A 110 9.87 5.02 10.40
C ASN A 110 8.55 5.33 9.67
N LEU A 111 7.52 4.46 9.80
CA LEU A 111 6.20 4.73 9.21
C LEU A 111 5.35 5.69 10.04
N GLU A 112 5.45 5.66 11.36
CA GLU A 112 4.59 6.47 12.24
C GLU A 112 4.63 7.97 11.92
N PRO A 113 5.80 8.64 11.75
CA PRO A 113 5.86 10.05 11.38
C PRO A 113 5.23 10.33 10.00
N LEU A 114 5.33 9.39 9.07
CA LEU A 114 4.74 9.53 7.74
C LEU A 114 3.21 9.42 7.81
N VAL A 115 2.69 8.46 8.57
CA VAL A 115 1.25 8.27 8.81
C VAL A 115 0.62 9.52 9.42
N GLN A 116 1.26 10.11 10.42
CA GLN A 116 0.75 11.33 11.07
C GLN A 116 0.58 12.49 10.09
N SER A 117 1.45 12.59 9.09
CA SER A 117 1.59 13.72 8.17
C SER A 117 0.75 13.64 6.89
N VAL A 118 -0.09 12.62 6.73
CA VAL A 118 -0.91 12.42 5.53
C VAL A 118 -2.40 12.34 5.84
N ASP A 119 -3.24 12.48 4.80
CA ASP A 119 -4.69 12.40 4.92
C ASP A 119 -5.21 10.97 4.73
N LEU A 120 -4.47 10.13 4.01
CA LEU A 120 -4.86 8.77 3.64
C LEU A 120 -3.64 7.88 3.50
N ILE A 121 -3.80 6.59 3.85
CA ILE A 121 -2.80 5.55 3.60
C ILE A 121 -3.36 4.57 2.56
N LEU A 122 -2.54 4.18 1.59
CA LEU A 122 -2.87 3.19 0.59
C LEU A 122 -1.90 2.01 0.67
N ASP A 123 -2.47 0.82 0.82
CA ASP A 123 -1.71 -0.43 0.87
C ASP A 123 -1.34 -0.91 -0.53
N GLY A 124 -0.05 -0.92 -0.82
CA GLY A 124 0.57 -1.52 -2.00
C GLY A 124 1.46 -2.71 -1.68
N THR A 125 1.37 -3.26 -0.44
CA THR A 125 2.25 -4.32 0.06
C THR A 125 1.79 -5.71 -0.35
N ASP A 126 2.68 -6.68 -0.22
CA ASP A 126 2.47 -8.09 -0.53
C ASP A 126 2.52 -9.01 0.70
N ASN A 127 2.66 -8.44 1.91
CA ASN A 127 2.80 -9.22 3.14
C ASN A 127 1.89 -8.73 4.27
N PHE A 128 1.47 -9.66 5.11
CA PHE A 128 0.52 -9.37 6.19
C PHE A 128 1.11 -8.60 7.36
N ASP A 129 2.40 -8.75 7.66
CA ASP A 129 3.05 -8.01 8.76
C ASP A 129 2.96 -6.51 8.54
N THR A 130 3.33 -6.05 7.33
CA THR A 130 3.22 -4.64 6.97
C THR A 130 1.77 -4.17 6.92
N ARG A 131 0.82 -5.01 6.49
CA ARG A 131 -0.61 -4.69 6.50
C ARG A 131 -1.16 -4.50 7.91
N PHE A 132 -0.79 -5.36 8.84
CA PHE A 132 -1.19 -5.20 10.24
C PHE A 132 -0.49 -4.01 10.90
N LEU A 133 0.76 -3.74 10.56
CA LEU A 133 1.45 -2.53 11.00
C LEU A 133 0.73 -1.25 10.52
N ILE A 134 0.36 -1.21 9.23
CA ILE A 134 -0.45 -0.11 8.67
C ILE A 134 -1.77 0.01 9.42
N ASN A 135 -2.45 -1.11 9.67
CA ASN A 135 -3.72 -1.13 10.37
C ASN A 135 -3.62 -0.57 11.79
N ASP A 136 -2.60 -0.96 12.55
CA ASP A 136 -2.36 -0.46 13.91
C ASP A 136 -2.05 1.04 13.91
N LEU A 137 -1.12 1.50 13.06
CA LEU A 137 -0.78 2.92 12.92
C LEU A 137 -1.98 3.77 12.44
N ALA A 138 -2.73 3.26 11.46
CA ALA A 138 -3.91 3.95 10.92
C ALA A 138 -4.99 4.15 11.99
N VAL A 139 -5.27 3.12 12.81
CA VAL A 139 -6.25 3.21 13.89
C VAL A 139 -5.75 4.10 15.01
N LEU A 140 -4.48 3.95 15.44
CA LEU A 140 -3.86 4.78 16.48
C LEU A 140 -3.93 6.28 16.14
N HIS A 141 -3.59 6.63 14.91
CA HIS A 141 -3.56 8.02 14.43
C HIS A 141 -4.86 8.48 13.74
N LYS A 142 -5.91 7.65 13.78
CA LYS A 142 -7.22 7.96 13.18
C LYS A 142 -7.13 8.34 11.70
N LYS A 143 -6.24 7.69 10.95
CA LYS A 143 -6.07 7.91 9.51
C LYS A 143 -6.86 6.86 8.73
N PRO A 144 -7.69 7.25 7.77
CA PRO A 144 -8.29 6.28 6.86
C PRO A 144 -7.21 5.55 6.07
N TRP A 145 -7.46 4.27 5.77
CA TRP A 145 -6.58 3.52 4.92
C TRP A 145 -7.34 2.51 4.05
N ILE A 146 -6.73 2.11 2.94
CA ILE A 146 -7.35 1.22 1.98
C ILE A 146 -6.46 0.02 1.75
N PHE A 147 -6.93 -1.13 2.21
CA PHE A 147 -6.33 -2.44 2.00
C PHE A 147 -6.51 -2.90 0.56
N GLY A 148 -5.50 -3.55 0.00
CA GLY A 148 -5.55 -4.27 -1.26
C GLY A 148 -4.71 -5.54 -1.22
N ALA A 149 -5.23 -6.62 -1.81
CA ALA A 149 -4.49 -7.86 -2.00
C ALA A 149 -4.81 -8.46 -3.36
N CYS A 150 -3.80 -9.05 -3.98
CA CYS A 150 -3.94 -9.68 -5.30
C CYS A 150 -3.02 -10.90 -5.39
N LEU A 151 -3.54 -12.02 -5.93
CA LEU A 151 -2.82 -13.26 -6.12
C LEU A 151 -3.47 -14.06 -7.26
N GLY A 152 -2.68 -14.53 -8.24
CA GLY A 152 -3.25 -15.20 -9.42
C GLY A 152 -4.19 -14.29 -10.19
N SER A 153 -5.44 -14.69 -10.29
CA SER A 153 -6.57 -13.92 -10.83
C SER A 153 -7.46 -13.33 -9.75
N TYR A 154 -7.15 -13.62 -8.48
CA TYR A 154 -7.93 -13.16 -7.32
C TYR A 154 -7.52 -11.76 -6.88
N GLY A 155 -8.49 -10.99 -6.44
CA GLY A 155 -8.24 -9.70 -5.80
C GLY A 155 -9.22 -9.42 -4.68
N SER A 156 -8.79 -8.62 -3.73
CA SER A 156 -9.66 -8.15 -2.66
C SER A 156 -9.27 -6.76 -2.19
N THR A 157 -10.25 -6.03 -1.65
CA THR A 157 -10.04 -4.69 -1.13
C THR A 157 -11.04 -4.32 -0.05
N LEU A 158 -10.58 -3.50 0.89
CA LEU A 158 -11.33 -3.02 2.05
C LEU A 158 -10.96 -1.55 2.31
N THR A 159 -11.97 -0.73 2.57
CA THR A 159 -11.78 0.63 3.08
C THR A 159 -11.96 0.63 4.59
N VAL A 160 -10.95 1.09 5.32
CA VAL A 160 -10.97 1.22 6.78
C VAL A 160 -11.01 2.68 7.18
N ILE A 161 -12.09 3.06 7.85
CA ILE A 161 -12.27 4.37 8.49
C ILE A 161 -12.24 4.15 10.00
N PRO A 162 -11.15 4.54 10.70
CA PRO A 162 -11.01 4.33 12.13
C PRO A 162 -12.19 4.90 12.93
N GLY A 163 -12.71 4.10 13.85
CA GLY A 163 -13.90 4.46 14.63
C GLY A 163 -15.25 4.15 13.96
N VAL A 164 -15.30 4.09 12.62
CA VAL A 164 -16.52 3.89 11.84
C VAL A 164 -16.66 2.45 11.34
N THR A 165 -15.65 1.94 10.63
CA THR A 165 -15.66 0.57 10.08
C THR A 165 -14.92 -0.39 10.99
N PRO A 166 -15.13 -1.73 10.81
CA PRO A 166 -14.19 -2.72 11.31
C PRO A 166 -12.78 -2.45 10.75
N CYS A 167 -11.75 -2.74 11.52
CA CYS A 167 -10.37 -2.72 11.03
C CYS A 167 -9.98 -4.08 10.40
N LEU A 168 -8.79 -4.19 9.83
CA LEU A 168 -8.33 -5.44 9.21
C LEU A 168 -8.27 -6.58 10.24
N GLN A 169 -7.84 -6.30 11.47
CA GLN A 169 -7.75 -7.28 12.55
C GLN A 169 -9.12 -7.88 12.96
N CYS A 170 -10.21 -7.13 12.78
CA CYS A 170 -11.56 -7.67 13.00
C CYS A 170 -11.94 -8.76 11.97
N LEU A 171 -11.38 -8.70 10.77
CA LEU A 171 -11.69 -9.62 9.68
C LEU A 171 -10.67 -10.76 9.59
N ILE A 172 -9.41 -10.49 9.87
CA ILE A 172 -8.30 -11.46 9.82
C ILE A 172 -7.61 -11.45 11.19
N ARG A 173 -7.92 -12.45 12.01
CA ARG A 173 -7.48 -12.50 13.41
C ARG A 173 -6.00 -12.82 13.62
N SER A 174 -5.37 -13.49 12.66
CA SER A 174 -3.97 -13.88 12.72
C SER A 174 -3.34 -13.89 11.34
N VAL A 175 -2.03 -13.67 11.29
CA VAL A 175 -1.26 -13.85 10.05
C VAL A 175 -1.43 -15.30 9.58
N PRO A 176 -1.89 -15.55 8.36
CA PRO A 176 -1.99 -16.91 7.84
C PRO A 176 -0.61 -17.57 7.83
N MET A 177 -0.50 -18.76 8.45
CA MET A 177 0.78 -19.48 8.60
C MET A 177 1.40 -19.94 7.26
N GLN A 178 0.57 -20.12 6.23
CA GLN A 178 1.02 -20.42 4.87
C GLN A 178 0.40 -19.39 3.92
N THR A 179 1.13 -18.34 3.60
CA THR A 179 0.73 -17.42 2.55
C THR A 179 1.30 -17.90 1.23
N MET A 180 0.42 -18.28 0.29
CA MET A 180 0.81 -18.38 -1.11
C MET A 180 1.27 -17.00 -1.56
N THR A 181 2.41 -16.95 -2.24
CA THR A 181 2.98 -15.70 -2.76
C THR A 181 2.75 -15.58 -4.26
N CYS A 182 2.92 -14.38 -4.81
CA CYS A 182 2.87 -14.18 -6.25
C CYS A 182 3.90 -15.05 -7.01
N ASP A 183 5.01 -15.41 -6.36
CA ASP A 183 6.04 -16.26 -6.97
C ASP A 183 5.65 -17.74 -7.02
N SER A 184 4.84 -18.20 -6.06
CA SER A 184 4.39 -19.61 -6.02
C SER A 184 3.13 -19.85 -6.87
N MET A 185 2.21 -18.90 -6.97
CA MET A 185 0.95 -19.01 -7.71
C MET A 185 0.88 -18.17 -8.98
N GLY A 186 1.84 -17.24 -9.16
CA GLY A 186 1.77 -16.26 -10.23
C GLY A 186 0.74 -15.15 -9.96
N ILE A 187 0.63 -14.23 -10.90
CA ILE A 187 -0.31 -13.10 -10.85
C ILE A 187 -0.51 -12.53 -12.25
N ILE A 188 -1.74 -12.22 -12.61
CA ILE A 188 -2.07 -11.54 -13.86
C ILE A 188 -2.26 -10.03 -13.63
N SER A 189 -1.69 -9.22 -14.52
CA SER A 189 -1.77 -7.75 -14.44
C SER A 189 -3.20 -7.20 -14.40
N PRO A 190 -4.20 -7.74 -15.12
CA PRO A 190 -5.60 -7.31 -15.01
C PRO A 190 -6.16 -7.40 -13.59
N ALA A 191 -5.82 -8.43 -12.83
CA ALA A 191 -6.29 -8.57 -11.44
C ALA A 191 -5.71 -7.48 -10.53
N VAL A 192 -4.43 -7.13 -10.74
CA VAL A 192 -3.79 -5.98 -10.08
C VAL A 192 -4.55 -4.68 -10.39
N GLY A 193 -4.80 -4.42 -11.68
CA GLY A 193 -5.52 -3.22 -12.12
C GLY A 193 -6.92 -3.13 -11.50
N GLN A 194 -7.66 -4.24 -11.43
CA GLN A 194 -8.99 -4.28 -10.83
C GLN A 194 -8.98 -3.93 -9.34
N VAL A 195 -8.03 -4.46 -8.55
CA VAL A 195 -7.88 -4.06 -7.13
C VAL A 195 -7.63 -2.57 -7.03
N VAL A 196 -6.69 -2.04 -7.81
CA VAL A 196 -6.26 -0.64 -7.72
C VAL A 196 -7.35 0.33 -8.17
N VAL A 197 -8.13 -0.02 -9.19
CA VAL A 197 -9.29 0.80 -9.61
C VAL A 197 -10.24 1.00 -8.42
N HIS A 198 -10.51 -0.04 -7.66
CA HIS A 198 -11.32 0.08 -6.44
C HIS A 198 -10.62 0.88 -5.34
N GLN A 199 -9.33 0.64 -5.08
CA GLN A 199 -8.58 1.38 -4.06
C GLN A 199 -8.54 2.89 -4.38
N VAL A 200 -8.21 3.27 -5.60
CA VAL A 200 -8.08 4.68 -6.01
C VAL A 200 -9.44 5.37 -6.04
N THR A 201 -10.50 4.67 -6.44
CA THR A 201 -11.85 5.23 -6.39
C THR A 201 -12.26 5.57 -4.95
N GLU A 202 -12.04 4.66 -4.01
CA GLU A 202 -12.32 4.91 -2.58
C GLU A 202 -11.40 6.02 -2.02
N ALA A 203 -10.12 6.05 -2.43
CA ALA A 203 -9.19 7.11 -2.07
C ALA A 203 -9.71 8.49 -2.50
N ILE A 204 -10.14 8.63 -3.74
CA ILE A 204 -10.72 9.89 -4.24
C ILE A 204 -11.93 10.30 -3.39
N LYS A 205 -12.87 9.39 -3.12
CA LYS A 205 -14.05 9.69 -2.29
C LYS A 205 -13.66 10.18 -0.90
N ILE A 206 -12.70 9.52 -0.23
CA ILE A 206 -12.19 9.94 1.08
C ILE A 206 -11.60 11.34 1.01
N LEU A 207 -10.72 11.60 0.06
CA LEU A 207 -10.04 12.89 -0.11
C LEU A 207 -11.01 14.03 -0.46
N LEU A 208 -12.13 13.71 -1.09
CA LEU A 208 -13.22 14.66 -1.33
C LEU A 208 -14.11 14.90 -0.10
N GLY A 209 -14.02 14.04 0.92
CA GLY A 209 -14.91 14.05 2.09
C GLY A 209 -16.28 13.42 1.81
N GLN A 210 -16.42 12.58 0.79
CA GLN A 210 -17.66 11.91 0.39
C GLN A 210 -17.80 10.54 1.07
N THR A 211 -17.81 10.51 2.38
CA THR A 211 -17.82 9.27 3.18
C THR A 211 -19.07 8.44 2.98
N ASP A 212 -20.21 9.06 2.69
CA ASP A 212 -21.48 8.36 2.42
C ASP A 212 -21.48 7.55 1.11
N ALA A 213 -20.56 7.90 0.19
CA ALA A 213 -20.39 7.20 -1.08
C ALA A 213 -19.40 6.02 -0.98
N LEU A 214 -18.80 5.78 0.20
CA LEU A 214 -17.83 4.70 0.39
C LEU A 214 -18.52 3.33 0.35
N ARG A 215 -17.76 2.36 -0.15
CA ARG A 215 -18.17 0.97 -0.13
C ARG A 215 -18.00 0.39 1.29
N ASN A 216 -19.09 0.09 1.97
CA ASN A 216 -19.10 -0.51 3.31
C ASN A 216 -19.08 -2.06 3.25
N THR A 217 -18.29 -2.62 2.35
CA THR A 217 -18.14 -4.07 2.15
C THR A 217 -16.68 -4.44 1.93
N TYR A 218 -16.32 -5.67 2.31
CA TYR A 218 -15.14 -6.33 1.80
C TYR A 218 -15.46 -6.84 0.39
N LEU A 219 -14.70 -6.39 -0.60
CA LEU A 219 -14.82 -6.86 -1.97
C LEU A 219 -13.81 -7.97 -2.22
N TYR A 220 -14.27 -9.06 -2.80
CA TYR A 220 -13.48 -10.16 -3.32
C TYR A 220 -13.92 -10.45 -4.76
N PHE A 221 -12.97 -10.80 -5.61
CA PHE A 221 -13.26 -11.25 -6.98
C PHE A 221 -12.21 -12.25 -7.48
N ASP A 222 -12.62 -13.06 -8.45
CA ASP A 222 -11.76 -13.86 -9.31
C ASP A 222 -12.08 -13.53 -10.77
N LEU A 223 -11.15 -12.88 -11.47
CA LEU A 223 -11.36 -12.46 -12.84
C LEU A 223 -11.40 -13.62 -13.82
N TRP A 224 -10.65 -14.68 -13.54
CA TRP A 224 -10.57 -15.83 -14.46
C TRP A 224 -11.85 -16.63 -14.48
N ASN A 225 -12.49 -16.79 -13.33
CA ASN A 225 -13.73 -17.54 -13.16
C ASN A 225 -14.98 -16.64 -13.15
N HIS A 226 -14.85 -15.33 -13.40
CA HIS A 226 -15.96 -14.36 -13.39
C HIS A 226 -16.74 -14.29 -12.07
N GLU A 227 -16.05 -14.50 -10.97
CA GLU A 227 -16.64 -14.43 -9.63
C GLU A 227 -16.44 -13.05 -9.00
N GLN A 228 -17.49 -12.56 -8.33
CA GLN A 228 -17.39 -11.35 -7.52
C GLN A 228 -18.33 -11.41 -6.33
N MET A 229 -17.82 -11.09 -5.17
CA MET A 229 -18.58 -11.02 -3.93
C MET A 229 -18.32 -9.72 -3.18
N SER A 230 -19.41 -9.12 -2.66
CA SER A 230 -19.39 -7.96 -1.78
C SER A 230 -19.95 -8.36 -0.42
N ILE A 231 -19.08 -8.56 0.56
CA ILE A 231 -19.44 -9.04 1.89
C ILE A 231 -19.65 -7.84 2.81
N LYS A 232 -20.86 -7.71 3.38
CA LYS A 232 -21.17 -6.65 4.36
C LYS A 232 -20.36 -6.84 5.63
N ILE A 233 -19.63 -5.80 6.05
CA ILE A 233 -18.72 -5.83 7.20
C ILE A 233 -19.26 -5.11 8.44
N SER A 234 -20.43 -4.48 8.37
CA SER A 234 -20.97 -3.63 9.46
C SER A 234 -21.08 -4.35 10.81
N LYS A 235 -21.27 -5.68 10.82
CA LYS A 235 -21.36 -6.52 12.02
C LYS A 235 -20.04 -7.19 12.40
N ALA A 236 -18.95 -6.94 11.67
CA ALA A 236 -17.67 -7.60 11.91
C ALA A 236 -16.79 -6.88 12.94
N LYS A 237 -17.19 -5.68 13.40
CA LYS A 237 -16.44 -4.95 14.43
C LYS A 237 -16.52 -5.70 15.76
N MET A 238 -15.37 -5.97 16.37
CA MET A 238 -15.26 -6.70 17.61
C MET A 238 -14.90 -5.75 18.76
N GLU A 239 -15.57 -5.88 19.91
CA GLU A 239 -15.30 -5.08 21.11
C GLU A 239 -13.94 -5.41 21.73
N ASP A 240 -13.51 -6.67 21.62
CA ASP A 240 -12.22 -7.19 22.10
C ASP A 240 -11.08 -7.10 21.07
N CYS A 241 -11.27 -6.40 19.97
CA CYS A 241 -10.24 -6.26 18.94
C CYS A 241 -8.98 -5.58 19.50
N VAL A 242 -7.83 -6.22 19.34
CA VAL A 242 -6.54 -5.72 19.84
C VAL A 242 -6.07 -4.43 19.16
N THR A 243 -6.69 -4.05 18.04
CA THR A 243 -6.36 -2.80 17.32
C THR A 243 -7.45 -1.74 17.48
N CYS A 244 -8.74 -2.07 17.26
CA CYS A 244 -9.82 -1.07 17.25
C CYS A 244 -10.90 -1.30 18.32
N GLY A 245 -10.67 -2.21 19.25
CA GLY A 245 -11.58 -2.53 20.37
C GLY A 245 -11.54 -1.46 21.48
N THR A 246 -12.16 -1.81 22.62
CA THR A 246 -12.27 -0.91 23.78
C THR A 246 -10.94 -0.68 24.49
N VAL A 247 -10.03 -1.67 24.48
CA VAL A 247 -8.68 -1.61 25.08
C VAL A 247 -7.66 -2.06 24.05
N PRO A 248 -7.28 -1.20 23.10
CA PRO A 248 -6.34 -1.54 22.04
C PRO A 248 -4.92 -1.70 22.58
N THR A 249 -4.19 -2.70 22.09
CA THR A 249 -2.78 -2.96 22.44
C THR A 249 -1.81 -2.73 21.30
N TYR A 250 -2.32 -2.62 20.07
CA TYR A 250 -1.52 -2.37 18.85
C TYR A 250 -0.32 -3.31 18.72
N PRO A 251 -0.53 -4.63 18.62
CA PRO A 251 0.54 -5.61 18.76
C PRO A 251 1.62 -5.50 17.68
N PHE A 252 1.29 -5.03 16.48
CA PHE A 252 2.25 -4.91 15.37
C PHE A 252 3.14 -3.67 15.44
N LEU A 253 2.94 -2.78 16.41
CA LEU A 253 3.89 -1.73 16.74
C LEU A 253 5.08 -2.25 17.56
N GLN A 254 4.95 -3.44 18.16
CA GLN A 254 6.00 -4.07 18.96
C GLN A 254 6.87 -4.95 18.07
N PHE A 255 8.18 -4.78 18.15
CA PHE A 255 9.13 -5.54 17.32
C PHE A 255 9.01 -7.06 17.52
N GLU A 256 8.70 -7.50 18.74
CA GLU A 256 8.58 -8.91 19.11
C GLU A 256 7.53 -9.66 18.28
N ASN A 257 6.49 -8.95 17.85
CA ASN A 257 5.36 -9.52 17.10
C ASN A 257 5.55 -9.42 15.57
N GLN A 258 6.64 -8.83 15.09
CA GLN A 258 6.96 -8.75 13.67
C GLN A 258 7.76 -9.96 13.21
N THR A 259 7.58 -10.37 11.96
CA THR A 259 8.39 -11.44 11.35
C THR A 259 9.84 -11.00 11.24
N LYS A 260 10.74 -11.74 11.90
CA LYS A 260 12.17 -11.42 11.98
C LYS A 260 12.97 -11.93 10.79
N THR A 261 12.44 -12.91 10.07
CA THR A 261 13.07 -13.49 8.88
C THR A 261 12.04 -13.62 7.77
N SER A 262 12.41 -13.26 6.56
CA SER A 262 11.57 -13.47 5.37
C SER A 262 12.42 -13.82 4.16
N VAL A 263 11.97 -14.79 3.36
CA VAL A 263 12.56 -15.05 2.05
C VAL A 263 12.09 -13.93 1.12
N LEU A 264 13.02 -13.29 0.42
CA LEU A 264 12.68 -12.25 -0.55
C LEU A 264 12.39 -12.91 -1.89
N CYS A 265 11.19 -12.66 -2.40
CA CYS A 265 10.69 -13.21 -3.64
C CYS A 265 11.64 -12.92 -4.83
N GLY A 266 11.95 -13.95 -5.61
CA GLY A 266 12.76 -13.82 -6.85
C GLY A 266 14.27 -13.60 -6.67
N ARG A 267 14.81 -13.69 -5.44
CA ARG A 267 16.21 -13.31 -5.17
C ARG A 267 17.07 -14.37 -4.50
N ASP A 268 16.57 -15.56 -4.21
CA ASP A 268 17.27 -16.58 -3.39
C ASP A 268 17.93 -15.99 -2.14
N THR A 269 17.25 -15.02 -1.51
CA THR A 269 17.77 -14.19 -0.44
C THR A 269 16.85 -14.25 0.77
N VAL A 270 17.44 -14.38 1.95
CA VAL A 270 16.73 -14.31 3.23
C VAL A 270 17.03 -12.96 3.89
N GLN A 271 15.99 -12.22 4.20
CA GLN A 271 16.09 -11.02 5.01
C GLN A 271 15.99 -11.40 6.49
N ILE A 272 16.96 -10.93 7.28
CA ILE A 272 16.97 -11.04 8.74
C ILE A 272 16.80 -9.64 9.31
N ARG A 273 15.86 -9.48 10.25
CA ARG A 273 15.60 -8.21 10.94
C ARG A 273 16.01 -8.31 12.41
N PRO A 274 17.17 -7.78 12.78
CA PRO A 274 17.57 -7.71 14.18
C PRO A 274 16.77 -6.65 14.95
N PRO A 275 16.57 -6.78 16.28
CA PRO A 275 15.85 -5.81 17.11
C PRO A 275 16.55 -4.44 17.20
N GLN A 276 17.84 -4.39 16.92
CA GLN A 276 18.65 -3.17 16.91
C GLN A 276 19.58 -3.20 15.71
N ALA A 277 20.01 -2.02 15.25
CA ALA A 277 21.01 -1.93 14.20
C ALA A 277 22.28 -2.71 14.60
N LEU A 278 22.74 -3.59 13.70
CA LEU A 278 23.95 -4.36 13.93
C LEU A 278 25.18 -3.42 13.89
N SER A 279 26.04 -3.54 14.87
CA SER A 279 27.32 -2.81 14.92
C SER A 279 28.43 -3.46 14.07
N PHE A 280 28.09 -4.52 13.31
CA PHE A 280 29.05 -5.27 12.49
C PHE A 280 29.10 -4.74 11.07
N SER A 281 30.31 -4.69 10.49
CA SER A 281 30.45 -4.45 9.05
C SER A 281 29.94 -5.66 8.26
N THR A 282 29.57 -5.43 7.01
CA THR A 282 29.13 -6.51 6.11
C THR A 282 30.22 -7.59 5.95
N GLU A 283 31.51 -7.17 5.92
CA GLU A 283 32.66 -8.07 5.83
C GLU A 283 32.80 -8.97 7.06
N GLU A 284 32.55 -8.44 8.25
CA GLU A 284 32.59 -9.21 9.49
C GLU A 284 31.44 -10.23 9.57
N ILE A 285 30.24 -9.88 9.07
CA ILE A 285 29.11 -10.81 8.97
C ILE A 285 29.45 -11.95 8.01
N VAL A 286 29.97 -11.63 6.81
CA VAL A 286 30.36 -12.63 5.80
C VAL A 286 31.42 -13.58 6.38
N LYS A 287 32.43 -13.05 7.06
CA LYS A 287 33.48 -13.86 7.70
C LYS A 287 32.88 -14.87 8.68
N ARG A 288 32.02 -14.42 9.60
CA ARG A 288 31.36 -15.30 10.58
C ARG A 288 30.45 -16.36 9.95
N LEU A 289 29.75 -16.02 8.86
CA LEU A 289 28.92 -16.99 8.14
C LEU A 289 29.73 -18.03 7.35
N THR A 290 30.96 -17.72 6.97
CA THR A 290 31.87 -18.64 6.26
C THR A 290 32.62 -19.58 7.23
N GLU A 291 32.64 -19.26 8.52
CA GLU A 291 33.26 -20.07 9.58
C GLU A 291 32.26 -21.06 10.22
N LEU A 292 30.96 -21.03 9.83
CA LEU A 292 29.89 -21.98 10.20
C LEU A 292 29.76 -23.11 9.17
#